data_c723378bd19106524f7698f05d18263a
#
_entry.id   c723378bd19106524f7698f05d18263a
#
_cell.length_a   1.000
_cell.length_b   1.000
_cell.length_c   1.000
_cell.angle_alpha   90.00
_cell.angle_beta   90.00
_cell.angle_gamma   90.00
#
_symmetry.space_group_name_H-M   'P 1'
#
loop_
_entity.id
_entity.type
_entity.pdbx_description
1 polymer ?
#
loop_
_entity_poly.entity_id
_entity_poly.type
_entity_poly.pdbx_seq_one_letter_code
_entity_poly.pdbx_strand_id
1 'polypeptide(L)'
;WVQSYRDLPILINQWANVVRWELRTRMFLRTTEFLWQEGHTAHATAEEAQEETEKMLNVYADFAENFMAMPVIKGEKTAGERFPGAVSTYSIEAMMQDRKALQSGTSHFLGQNFAKAQDIKFLDQNNTEQYAWTTSWGVSTRLIGGLLMTHSDVDGFVLSPKLAPQHVVIVPIYRSDDEKGRVLEYCRKVAAVLRAQRYEGA
;
A
#
# COMPACT_ATOMS: atom_id res chain seq x y z
N TRP A 1 -26.64 -7.07 -1.13
CA TRP A 1 -26.26 -5.87 -0.36
C TRP A 1 -26.76 -4.60 -1.06
N VAL A 2 -26.54 -4.44 -2.38
CA VAL A 2 -26.98 -3.28 -3.14
C VAL A 2 -28.36 -3.56 -3.72
N GLN A 3 -29.34 -2.70 -3.41
CA GLN A 3 -30.67 -2.75 -3.98
C GLN A 3 -31.01 -1.47 -4.72
N SER A 4 -30.60 -0.33 -4.19
CA SER A 4 -30.87 0.98 -4.80
C SER A 4 -29.64 1.87 -4.78
N TYR A 5 -29.71 2.98 -5.52
CA TYR A 5 -28.65 4.00 -5.55
C TYR A 5 -28.31 4.57 -4.16
N ARG A 6 -29.22 4.43 -3.17
CA ARG A 6 -28.99 4.89 -1.79
C ARG A 6 -28.00 4.01 -1.04
N ASP A 7 -27.77 2.79 -1.50
CA ASP A 7 -26.83 1.85 -0.91
C ASP A 7 -25.39 2.06 -1.44
N LEU A 8 -25.22 2.96 -2.43
CA LEU A 8 -23.94 3.27 -3.06
C LEU A 8 -23.38 4.62 -2.55
N PRO A 9 -22.06 4.76 -2.47
CA PRO A 9 -21.08 3.77 -2.84
C PRO A 9 -20.88 2.68 -1.78
N ILE A 10 -20.56 1.46 -2.20
CA ILE A 10 -20.01 0.43 -1.31
C ILE A 10 -18.49 0.47 -1.42
N LEU A 11 -17.83 0.65 -0.28
CA LEU A 11 -16.37 0.68 -0.14
C LEU A 11 -15.96 -0.41 0.84
N ILE A 12 -15.36 -1.46 0.33
CA ILE A 12 -14.88 -2.58 1.15
C ILE A 12 -13.43 -2.90 0.83
N ASN A 13 -12.71 -3.35 1.84
CA ASN A 13 -11.37 -3.88 1.65
C ASN A 13 -11.13 -5.08 2.57
N GLN A 14 -10.11 -5.85 2.24
CA GLN A 14 -9.66 -6.98 3.04
C GLN A 14 -8.16 -6.94 3.25
N TRP A 15 -7.73 -7.39 4.42
CA TRP A 15 -6.37 -7.83 4.70
C TRP A 15 -6.39 -9.34 4.57
N ALA A 16 -5.72 -9.86 3.56
CA ALA A 16 -5.91 -11.25 3.18
C ALA A 16 -4.59 -11.92 2.76
N ASN A 17 -4.63 -13.21 2.73
CA ASN A 17 -3.61 -14.09 2.20
C ASN A 17 -4.01 -14.53 0.78
N VAL A 18 -3.06 -14.55 -0.12
CA VAL A 18 -3.25 -15.00 -1.51
C VAL A 18 -2.25 -16.10 -1.84
N VAL A 19 -2.76 -17.16 -2.46
CA VAL A 19 -1.94 -18.23 -3.03
C VAL A 19 -2.06 -18.20 -4.54
N ARG A 20 -0.92 -18.12 -5.24
CA ARG A 20 -0.82 -18.18 -6.71
C ARG A 20 0.28 -19.11 -7.13
N TRP A 21 0.08 -19.82 -8.22
CA TRP A 21 1.17 -20.57 -8.83
C TRP A 21 2.28 -19.63 -9.31
N GLU A 22 3.49 -19.87 -8.86
CA GLU A 22 4.66 -19.09 -9.23
C GLU A 22 5.85 -20.00 -9.54
N LEU A 23 6.33 -19.96 -10.76
CA LEU A 23 7.44 -20.82 -11.21
C LEU A 23 8.79 -20.35 -10.70
N ARG A 24 8.99 -19.01 -10.60
CA ARG A 24 10.28 -18.41 -10.20
C ARG A 24 10.05 -17.43 -9.07
N THR A 25 10.19 -17.91 -7.86
CA THR A 25 10.01 -17.11 -6.66
C THR A 25 11.19 -16.16 -6.41
N ARG A 26 10.90 -15.00 -5.86
CA ARG A 26 11.86 -14.04 -5.31
C ARG A 26 11.29 -13.49 -4.01
N MET A 27 12.09 -13.50 -2.95
CA MET A 27 11.65 -13.04 -1.62
C MET A 27 10.97 -11.68 -1.71
N PHE A 28 9.80 -11.55 -1.09
CA PHE A 28 8.88 -10.41 -1.10
C PHE A 28 8.39 -9.97 -2.48
N LEU A 29 9.17 -10.06 -3.53
CA LEU A 29 8.83 -9.51 -4.85
C LEU A 29 7.85 -10.41 -5.61
N ARG A 30 8.03 -11.74 -5.51
CA ARG A 30 7.24 -12.72 -6.23
C ARG A 30 7.27 -14.04 -5.47
N THR A 31 6.22 -14.31 -4.71
CA THR A 31 6.08 -15.50 -3.88
C THR A 31 4.81 -16.26 -4.21
N THR A 32 4.80 -17.55 -3.96
CA THR A 32 3.62 -18.41 -4.18
C THR A 32 2.49 -18.03 -3.22
N GLU A 33 2.84 -17.63 -2.01
CA GLU A 33 1.91 -17.16 -0.99
C GLU A 33 2.37 -15.76 -0.50
N PHE A 34 1.44 -14.83 -0.37
CA PHE A 34 1.74 -13.48 0.10
C PHE A 34 0.52 -12.83 0.78
N LEU A 35 0.81 -11.88 1.65
CA LEU A 35 -0.20 -11.03 2.26
C LEU A 35 -0.40 -9.78 1.42
N TRP A 36 -1.63 -9.33 1.37
CA TRP A 36 -1.99 -8.09 0.69
C TRP A 36 -3.13 -7.35 1.38
N GLN A 37 -3.29 -6.11 1.00
CA GLN A 37 -4.50 -5.34 1.18
C GLN A 37 -5.13 -5.20 -0.20
N GLU A 38 -6.41 -5.52 -0.30
CA GLU A 38 -7.18 -5.42 -1.54
C GLU A 38 -8.53 -4.79 -1.25
N GLY A 39 -8.90 -3.78 -2.04
CA GLY A 39 -10.21 -3.15 -1.96
C GLY A 39 -11.01 -3.36 -3.22
N HIS A 40 -12.32 -3.42 -3.02
CA HIS A 40 -13.32 -3.48 -4.07
C HIS A 40 -14.43 -2.49 -3.76
N THR A 41 -14.85 -1.75 -4.77
CA THR A 41 -15.87 -0.74 -4.58
C THR A 41 -16.93 -0.82 -5.68
N ALA A 42 -18.13 -0.35 -5.36
CA ALA A 42 -19.23 -0.21 -6.29
C ALA A 42 -19.84 1.18 -6.19
N HIS A 43 -20.12 1.80 -7.32
CA HIS A 43 -20.56 3.19 -7.45
C HIS A 43 -21.76 3.28 -8.40
N ALA A 44 -22.53 4.36 -8.24
CA ALA A 44 -23.68 4.62 -9.09
C ALA A 44 -23.27 5.17 -10.46
N THR A 45 -22.16 5.90 -10.55
CA THR A 45 -21.70 6.55 -11.79
C THR A 45 -20.25 6.18 -12.14
N ALA A 46 -19.89 6.38 -13.39
CA ALA A 46 -18.54 6.18 -13.89
C ALA A 46 -17.55 7.18 -13.23
N GLU A 47 -18.01 8.41 -13.07
CA GLU A 47 -17.23 9.51 -12.52
C GLU A 47 -16.83 9.19 -11.07
N GLU A 48 -17.77 8.77 -10.22
CA GLU A 48 -17.49 8.37 -8.84
C GLU A 48 -16.47 7.20 -8.76
N ALA A 49 -16.61 6.21 -9.63
CA ALA A 49 -15.69 5.09 -9.68
C ALA A 49 -14.29 5.50 -10.19
N GLN A 50 -14.22 6.43 -11.13
CA GLN A 50 -12.95 6.96 -11.62
C GLN A 50 -12.25 7.78 -10.52
N GLU A 51 -12.98 8.65 -9.83
CA GLU A 51 -12.46 9.43 -8.69
C GLU A 51 -11.89 8.53 -7.60
N GLU A 52 -12.60 7.45 -7.24
CA GLU A 52 -12.11 6.48 -6.24
C GLU A 52 -10.86 5.75 -6.73
N THR A 53 -10.79 5.39 -8.01
CA THR A 53 -9.60 4.79 -8.62
C THR A 53 -8.38 5.68 -8.48
N GLU A 54 -8.51 6.97 -8.81
CA GLU A 54 -7.43 7.96 -8.72
C GLU A 54 -7.05 8.28 -7.27
N LYS A 55 -8.05 8.39 -6.39
CA LYS A 55 -7.84 8.60 -4.96
C LYS A 55 -7.00 7.50 -4.34
N MET A 56 -7.30 6.24 -4.63
CA MET A 56 -6.54 5.12 -4.08
C MET A 56 -5.13 5.01 -4.67
N LEU A 57 -4.95 5.36 -5.95
CA LEU A 57 -3.61 5.50 -6.52
C LEU A 57 -2.78 6.55 -5.76
N ASN A 58 -3.40 7.69 -5.43
CA ASN A 58 -2.75 8.77 -4.68
C ASN A 58 -2.44 8.36 -3.24
N VAL A 59 -3.32 7.61 -2.56
CA VAL A 59 -3.07 7.06 -1.23
C VAL A 59 -1.85 6.13 -1.23
N TYR A 60 -1.72 5.27 -2.23
CA TYR A 60 -0.55 4.40 -2.35
C TYR A 60 0.73 5.16 -2.66
N ALA A 61 0.65 6.19 -3.51
CA ALA A 61 1.80 7.05 -3.79
C ALA A 61 2.24 7.82 -2.54
N ASP A 62 1.30 8.42 -1.80
CA ASP A 62 1.58 9.12 -0.54
C ASP A 62 2.24 8.20 0.48
N PHE A 63 1.74 6.99 0.65
CA PHE A 63 2.36 6.00 1.53
C PHE A 63 3.79 5.64 1.11
N ALA A 64 4.01 5.39 -0.19
CA ALA A 64 5.34 5.09 -0.71
C ALA A 64 6.32 6.25 -0.50
N GLU A 65 5.92 7.48 -0.83
CA GLU A 65 6.80 8.65 -0.79
C GLU A 65 7.00 9.19 0.63
N ASN A 66 5.92 9.38 1.38
CA ASN A 66 5.96 10.09 2.66
C ASN A 66 6.17 9.19 3.88
N PHE A 67 5.91 7.88 3.77
CA PHE A 67 6.16 6.91 4.84
C PHE A 67 7.35 6.01 4.53
N MET A 68 7.42 5.46 3.33
CA MET A 68 8.51 4.58 2.94
C MET A 68 9.74 5.34 2.43
N ALA A 69 9.64 6.64 2.17
CA ALA A 69 10.67 7.46 1.51
C ALA A 69 11.11 6.85 0.16
N MET A 70 10.19 6.22 -0.54
CA MET A 70 10.39 5.54 -1.81
C MET A 70 9.70 6.34 -2.92
N PRO A 71 10.43 7.14 -3.71
CA PRO A 71 9.85 7.90 -4.81
C PRO A 71 9.19 7.00 -5.83
N VAL A 72 8.00 7.36 -6.29
CA VAL A 72 7.24 6.58 -7.27
C VAL A 72 6.75 7.44 -8.42
N ILE A 73 6.57 6.82 -9.57
CA ILE A 73 5.93 7.41 -10.74
C ILE A 73 4.54 6.79 -10.87
N LYS A 74 3.53 7.64 -10.94
CA LYS A 74 2.15 7.24 -11.25
C LYS A 74 1.95 7.20 -12.76
N GLY A 75 1.30 6.16 -13.25
CA GLY A 75 1.01 6.05 -14.68
C GLY A 75 -0.12 5.10 -15.00
N GLU A 76 -0.72 5.27 -16.15
CA GLU A 76 -1.68 4.34 -16.72
C GLU A 76 -0.94 3.27 -17.53
N LYS A 77 -1.32 2.01 -17.35
CA LYS A 77 -0.76 0.90 -18.11
C LYS A 77 -1.29 0.87 -19.52
N THR A 78 -0.41 0.48 -20.45
CA THR A 78 -0.80 0.24 -21.84
C THR A 78 -1.86 -0.86 -21.94
N ALA A 79 -2.59 -0.89 -23.03
CA ALA A 79 -3.65 -1.89 -23.25
C ALA A 79 -3.15 -3.33 -23.12
N GLY A 80 -1.88 -3.60 -23.50
CA GLY A 80 -1.28 -4.93 -23.41
C GLY A 80 -0.90 -5.38 -22.00
N GLU A 81 -0.74 -4.43 -21.06
CA GLU A 81 -0.38 -4.71 -19.67
C GLU A 81 -1.50 -4.41 -18.70
N ARG A 82 -2.64 -3.96 -19.19
CA ARG A 82 -3.82 -3.66 -18.41
C ARG A 82 -4.33 -4.92 -17.73
N PHE A 83 -4.86 -4.78 -16.51
CA PHE A 83 -5.53 -5.87 -15.83
C PHE A 83 -6.68 -6.41 -16.68
N PRO A 84 -6.74 -7.72 -16.95
CA PRO A 84 -7.79 -8.31 -17.80
C PRO A 84 -9.20 -8.00 -17.28
N GLY A 85 -10.01 -7.37 -18.12
CA GLY A 85 -11.37 -6.94 -17.76
C GLY A 85 -11.47 -5.51 -17.24
N ALA A 86 -10.38 -4.83 -16.92
CA ALA A 86 -10.41 -3.42 -16.55
C ALA A 86 -10.54 -2.52 -17.79
N VAL A 87 -11.20 -1.39 -17.62
CA VAL A 87 -11.24 -0.31 -18.61
C VAL A 87 -9.92 0.46 -18.60
N SER A 88 -9.41 0.80 -17.41
CA SER A 88 -8.05 1.34 -17.22
C SER A 88 -7.41 0.74 -15.97
N THR A 89 -6.08 0.69 -15.99
CA THR A 89 -5.25 0.21 -14.88
C THR A 89 -4.16 1.24 -14.63
N TYR A 90 -4.11 1.75 -13.43
CA TYR A 90 -3.06 2.64 -12.97
C TYR A 90 -2.10 1.89 -12.04
N SER A 91 -0.85 2.30 -12.03
CA SER A 91 0.16 1.78 -11.13
C SER A 91 1.03 2.89 -10.55
N ILE A 92 1.61 2.60 -9.39
CA ILE A 92 2.78 3.29 -8.89
C ILE A 92 4.00 2.41 -9.10
N GLU A 93 5.07 2.97 -9.67
CA GLU A 93 6.30 2.24 -9.96
C GLU A 93 7.50 2.98 -9.37
N ALA A 94 8.33 2.24 -8.63
CA ALA A 94 9.54 2.74 -8.03
C ALA A 94 10.77 2.28 -8.80
N MET A 95 11.81 3.13 -8.87
CA MET A 95 13.09 2.77 -9.44
C MET A 95 13.96 2.09 -8.38
N MET A 96 14.39 0.86 -8.66
CA MET A 96 15.28 0.10 -7.80
C MET A 96 16.76 0.44 -8.08
N GLN A 97 17.66 0.08 -7.16
CA GLN A 97 19.10 0.34 -7.29
C GLN A 97 19.71 -0.31 -8.53
N ASP A 98 19.16 -1.43 -8.98
CA ASP A 98 19.56 -2.12 -10.22
C ASP A 98 18.99 -1.45 -11.49
N ARG A 99 18.37 -0.28 -11.37
CA ARG A 99 17.73 0.52 -12.44
C ARG A 99 16.53 -0.15 -13.10
N LYS A 100 15.90 -1.10 -12.44
CA LYS A 100 14.64 -1.69 -12.88
C LYS A 100 13.46 -1.06 -12.14
N ALA A 101 12.37 -0.89 -12.86
CA ALA A 101 11.13 -0.44 -12.25
C ALA A 101 10.45 -1.59 -11.50
N LEU A 102 9.95 -1.28 -10.29
CA LEU A 102 9.13 -2.19 -9.50
C LEU A 102 7.71 -1.64 -9.40
N GLN A 103 6.74 -2.38 -9.93
CA GLN A 103 5.33 -2.10 -9.68
C GLN A 103 5.03 -2.30 -8.20
N SER A 104 4.66 -1.23 -7.52
CA SER A 104 4.52 -1.18 -6.06
C SER A 104 3.07 -1.15 -5.58
N GLY A 105 2.14 -0.76 -6.45
CA GLY A 105 0.70 -0.76 -6.16
C GLY A 105 -0.10 -0.54 -7.43
N THR A 106 -1.36 -0.97 -7.43
CA THR A 106 -2.26 -0.82 -8.58
C THR A 106 -3.63 -0.34 -8.15
N SER A 107 -4.28 0.40 -9.06
CA SER A 107 -5.67 0.80 -8.94
C SER A 107 -6.35 0.65 -10.30
N HIS A 108 -7.51 -0.01 -10.33
CA HIS A 108 -8.20 -0.40 -11.54
C HIS A 108 -9.58 0.23 -11.61
N PHE A 109 -9.86 0.96 -12.68
CA PHE A 109 -11.22 1.28 -13.06
C PHE A 109 -11.77 0.12 -13.88
N LEU A 110 -12.68 -0.64 -13.30
CA LEU A 110 -13.23 -1.86 -13.91
C LEU A 110 -14.43 -1.56 -14.83
N GLY A 111 -14.92 -0.32 -14.78
CA GLY A 111 -16.15 0.04 -15.48
C GLY A 111 -17.31 -0.83 -14.99
N GLN A 112 -18.09 -1.37 -15.91
CA GLN A 112 -19.19 -2.29 -15.63
C GLN A 112 -18.89 -3.75 -16.01
N ASN A 113 -17.68 -4.05 -16.46
CA ASN A 113 -17.38 -5.36 -17.03
C ASN A 113 -17.59 -6.50 -16.03
N PHE A 114 -17.06 -6.35 -14.80
CA PHE A 114 -17.26 -7.34 -13.74
C PHE A 114 -18.68 -7.30 -13.17
N ALA A 115 -19.29 -6.11 -13.07
CA ALA A 115 -20.66 -5.98 -12.60
C ALA A 115 -21.64 -6.72 -13.54
N LYS A 116 -21.44 -6.62 -14.86
CA LYS A 116 -22.24 -7.38 -15.84
C LYS A 116 -22.01 -8.89 -15.75
N ALA A 117 -20.75 -9.31 -15.56
CA ALA A 117 -20.41 -10.73 -15.45
C ALA A 117 -20.96 -11.38 -14.17
N GLN A 118 -21.08 -10.59 -13.09
CA GLN A 118 -21.51 -11.05 -11.76
C GLN A 118 -22.93 -10.62 -11.41
N ASP A 119 -23.64 -9.98 -12.34
CA ASP A 119 -25.00 -9.45 -12.20
C ASP A 119 -25.19 -8.49 -11.00
N ILE A 120 -24.20 -7.60 -10.82
CA ILE A 120 -24.22 -6.59 -9.74
C ILE A 120 -25.00 -5.37 -10.24
N LYS A 121 -26.25 -5.25 -9.82
CA LYS A 121 -27.20 -4.22 -10.22
C LYS A 121 -27.77 -3.45 -9.06
N PHE A 122 -28.33 -2.29 -9.35
CA PHE A 122 -29.07 -1.45 -8.40
C PHE A 122 -30.21 -0.73 -9.14
N LEU A 123 -31.22 -0.30 -8.39
CA LEU A 123 -32.26 0.59 -8.92
C LEU A 123 -31.83 2.04 -8.82
N ASP A 124 -31.84 2.75 -9.93
CA ASP A 124 -31.54 4.17 -9.98
C ASP A 124 -32.70 5.03 -9.41
N GLN A 125 -32.55 6.34 -9.50
CA GLN A 125 -33.59 7.29 -8.99
C GLN A 125 -34.93 7.19 -9.72
N ASN A 126 -34.94 6.62 -10.93
CA ASN A 126 -36.13 6.41 -11.75
C ASN A 126 -36.71 5.00 -11.61
N ASN A 127 -36.23 4.21 -10.63
CA ASN A 127 -36.55 2.78 -10.49
C ASN A 127 -36.16 1.94 -11.71
N THR A 128 -35.13 2.35 -12.45
CA THR A 128 -34.59 1.59 -13.58
C THR A 128 -33.36 0.79 -13.11
N GLU A 129 -33.30 -0.47 -13.52
CA GLU A 129 -32.18 -1.34 -13.19
C GLU A 129 -30.91 -0.92 -13.95
N GLN A 130 -29.82 -0.69 -13.21
CA GLN A 130 -28.53 -0.31 -13.75
C GLN A 130 -27.44 -1.23 -13.23
N TYR A 131 -26.39 -1.51 -14.04
CA TYR A 131 -25.20 -2.15 -13.52
C TYR A 131 -24.31 -1.16 -12.78
N ALA A 132 -23.75 -1.59 -11.67
CA ALA A 132 -22.83 -0.78 -10.89
C ALA A 132 -21.50 -0.52 -11.64
N TRP A 133 -20.89 0.63 -11.36
CA TRP A 133 -19.52 0.93 -11.77
C TRP A 133 -18.58 0.48 -10.65
N THR A 134 -17.54 -0.26 -10.99
CA THR A 134 -16.72 -0.92 -9.99
C THR A 134 -15.25 -0.55 -10.12
N THR A 135 -14.54 -0.61 -8.99
CA THR A 135 -13.08 -0.47 -8.91
C THR A 135 -12.48 -1.61 -8.12
N SER A 136 -11.19 -1.84 -8.31
CA SER A 136 -10.39 -2.62 -7.40
C SER A 136 -8.98 -2.01 -7.29
N TRP A 137 -8.38 -2.14 -6.10
CA TRP A 137 -7.06 -1.58 -5.84
C TRP A 137 -6.36 -2.40 -4.78
N GLY A 138 -5.03 -2.42 -4.82
CA GLY A 138 -4.28 -3.27 -3.91
C GLY A 138 -2.79 -3.00 -3.86
N VAL A 139 -2.23 -3.36 -2.69
CA VAL A 139 -0.80 -3.43 -2.41
C VAL A 139 -0.50 -4.71 -1.64
N SER A 140 0.70 -5.21 -1.77
CA SER A 140 1.11 -6.47 -1.14
C SER A 140 2.42 -6.31 -0.36
N THR A 141 2.85 -7.39 0.29
CA THR A 141 4.17 -7.50 0.91
C THR A 141 5.34 -7.27 -0.06
N ARG A 142 5.07 -7.12 -1.37
CA ARG A 142 6.07 -6.63 -2.33
C ARG A 142 6.62 -5.24 -1.94
N LEU A 143 5.84 -4.41 -1.26
CA LEU A 143 6.31 -3.13 -0.73
C LEU A 143 7.51 -3.29 0.22
N ILE A 144 7.57 -4.36 1.01
CA ILE A 144 8.74 -4.67 1.86
C ILE A 144 9.97 -4.91 0.99
N GLY A 145 9.81 -5.67 -0.10
CA GLY A 145 10.87 -5.88 -1.07
C GLY A 145 11.33 -4.58 -1.74
N GLY A 146 10.38 -3.71 -2.12
CA GLY A 146 10.67 -2.39 -2.65
C GLY A 146 11.46 -1.52 -1.67
N LEU A 147 11.05 -1.50 -0.41
CA LEU A 147 11.74 -0.77 0.66
C LEU A 147 13.17 -1.27 0.88
N LEU A 148 13.37 -2.59 0.92
CA LEU A 148 14.69 -3.22 1.01
C LEU A 148 15.58 -2.83 -0.18
N MET A 149 15.07 -2.92 -1.39
CA MET A 149 15.82 -2.63 -2.62
C MET A 149 16.09 -1.14 -2.82
N THR A 150 15.35 -0.26 -2.16
CA THR A 150 15.55 1.20 -2.24
C THR A 150 16.57 1.68 -1.21
N HIS A 151 16.51 1.20 0.03
CA HIS A 151 17.22 1.82 1.16
C HIS A 151 18.28 0.93 1.82
N SER A 152 18.19 -0.39 1.66
CA SER A 152 19.10 -1.30 2.34
C SER A 152 20.42 -1.46 1.60
N ASP A 153 21.45 -1.84 2.34
CA ASP A 153 22.78 -2.15 1.86
C ASP A 153 23.21 -3.57 2.32
N VAL A 154 24.51 -3.86 2.20
CA VAL A 154 25.07 -5.15 2.63
C VAL A 154 25.13 -5.32 4.14
N ASP A 155 25.06 -4.23 4.88
CA ASP A 155 25.17 -4.23 6.34
C ASP A 155 23.82 -4.40 7.03
N GLY A 156 22.71 -4.10 6.34
CA GLY A 156 21.39 -4.33 6.89
C GLY A 156 20.24 -3.57 6.28
N PHE A 157 19.10 -3.70 6.96
CA PHE A 157 17.85 -3.10 6.59
C PHE A 157 17.76 -1.67 7.11
N VAL A 158 17.55 -0.71 6.21
CA VAL A 158 17.38 0.70 6.54
C VAL A 158 15.91 1.08 6.38
N LEU A 159 15.35 1.65 7.45
CA LEU A 159 13.96 2.11 7.49
C LEU A 159 13.88 3.63 7.55
N SER A 160 12.87 4.20 6.90
CA SER A 160 12.50 5.59 7.13
C SER A 160 12.07 5.79 8.59
N PRO A 161 12.25 6.99 9.18
CA PRO A 161 11.84 7.24 10.56
C PRO A 161 10.35 6.96 10.82
N LYS A 162 9.48 7.21 9.85
CA LYS A 162 8.03 6.95 9.97
C LYS A 162 7.65 5.47 10.02
N LEU A 163 8.51 4.59 9.49
CA LEU A 163 8.30 3.13 9.52
C LEU A 163 9.10 2.44 10.61
N ALA A 164 10.15 3.07 11.11
CA ALA A 164 11.00 2.48 12.13
C ALA A 164 10.23 2.30 13.43
N PRO A 165 10.17 1.09 14.01
CA PRO A 165 9.50 0.85 15.27
C PRO A 165 10.21 1.53 16.44
N GLN A 166 11.50 1.84 16.27
CA GLN A 166 12.33 2.59 17.21
C GLN A 166 13.04 3.71 16.47
N HIS A 167 12.71 4.97 16.76
CA HIS A 167 13.34 6.13 16.14
C HIS A 167 14.80 6.32 16.57
N VAL A 168 15.09 6.00 17.83
CA VAL A 168 16.43 6.13 18.42
C VAL A 168 16.69 4.92 19.32
N VAL A 169 17.84 4.31 19.14
CA VAL A 169 18.34 3.25 20.03
C VAL A 169 19.57 3.78 20.76
N ILE A 170 19.53 3.75 22.10
CA ILE A 170 20.66 4.13 22.95
C ILE A 170 21.37 2.85 23.36
N VAL A 171 22.62 2.69 22.93
CA VAL A 171 23.45 1.55 23.27
C VAL A 171 24.37 1.94 24.41
N PRO A 172 24.18 1.40 25.66
CA PRO A 172 25.05 1.69 26.78
C PRO A 172 26.39 0.93 26.65
N ILE A 173 27.50 1.67 26.72
CA ILE A 173 28.86 1.09 26.71
C ILE A 173 29.51 1.34 28.05
N TYR A 174 29.93 0.29 28.72
CA TYR A 174 30.60 0.36 30.05
C TYR A 174 31.62 -0.76 30.18
N ARG A 175 32.65 -0.57 30.99
CA ARG A 175 33.77 -1.52 31.19
C ARG A 175 33.77 -2.16 32.58
N SER A 176 33.02 -1.61 33.54
CA SER A 176 32.92 -2.12 34.92
C SER A 176 31.50 -1.98 35.44
N ASP A 177 31.17 -2.70 36.53
CA ASP A 177 29.86 -2.59 37.18
C ASP A 177 29.60 -1.23 37.78
N ASP A 178 30.65 -0.55 38.25
CA ASP A 178 30.56 0.83 38.80
C ASP A 178 30.21 1.83 37.71
N GLU A 179 30.77 1.66 36.50
CA GLU A 179 30.43 2.49 35.36
C GLU A 179 29.03 2.22 34.86
N LYS A 180 28.59 0.94 34.86
CA LYS A 180 27.28 0.51 34.39
C LYS A 180 26.14 1.32 35.01
N GLY A 181 26.16 1.49 36.35
CA GLY A 181 25.13 2.25 37.05
C GLY A 181 25.01 3.68 36.55
N ARG A 182 26.14 4.39 36.42
CA ARG A 182 26.20 5.77 35.94
C ARG A 182 25.78 5.89 34.47
N VAL A 183 26.27 4.99 33.62
CA VAL A 183 25.93 4.98 32.16
C VAL A 183 24.45 4.73 31.96
N LEU A 184 23.87 3.74 32.63
CA LEU A 184 22.44 3.45 32.52
C LEU A 184 21.58 4.61 33.06
N GLU A 185 21.99 5.29 34.12
CA GLU A 185 21.28 6.47 34.62
C GLU A 185 21.31 7.60 33.57
N TYR A 186 22.46 7.86 32.96
CA TYR A 186 22.61 8.84 31.90
C TYR A 186 21.73 8.48 30.66
N CYS A 187 21.75 7.21 30.22
CA CYS A 187 20.90 6.74 29.16
C CYS A 187 19.41 6.95 29.42
N ARG A 188 18.96 6.70 30.69
CA ARG A 188 17.57 6.96 31.08
C ARG A 188 17.21 8.45 31.00
N LYS A 189 18.11 9.35 31.42
CA LYS A 189 17.91 10.80 31.32
C LYS A 189 17.78 11.24 29.87
N VAL A 190 18.68 10.77 28.98
CA VAL A 190 18.61 11.07 27.56
C VAL A 190 17.31 10.51 26.93
N ALA A 191 16.96 9.27 27.26
CA ALA A 191 15.72 8.67 26.75
C ALA A 191 14.47 9.43 27.21
N ALA A 192 14.47 9.95 28.45
CA ALA A 192 13.36 10.76 28.96
C ALA A 192 13.22 12.09 28.20
N VAL A 193 14.33 12.76 27.91
CA VAL A 193 14.33 13.99 27.10
C VAL A 193 13.81 13.72 25.68
N LEU A 194 14.30 12.66 25.02
CA LEU A 194 13.85 12.30 23.67
C LEU A 194 12.37 11.94 23.62
N ARG A 195 11.86 11.19 24.61
CA ARG A 195 10.42 10.85 24.70
C ARG A 195 9.52 12.06 24.95
N ALA A 196 10.05 13.11 25.56
CA ALA A 196 9.31 14.36 25.77
C ALA A 196 9.20 15.21 24.50
N GLN A 197 10.04 14.95 23.51
CA GLN A 197 9.94 15.63 22.21
C GLN A 197 8.76 15.04 21.43
N ARG A 198 7.90 15.91 20.90
CA ARG A 198 6.88 15.50 19.93
C ARG A 198 7.53 15.42 18.57
N TYR A 199 7.45 14.26 17.93
CA TYR A 199 7.79 14.11 16.53
C TYR A 199 6.56 14.53 15.71
N GLU A 200 6.65 15.66 14.99
CA GLU A 200 5.54 16.21 14.21
C GLU A 200 5.20 15.37 12.94
N GLY A 201 5.78 14.22 12.76
CA GLY A 201 5.59 13.34 11.63
C GLY A 201 4.99 11.96 11.96
N ALA A 202 4.48 11.75 13.16
CA ALA A 202 3.84 10.50 13.56
C ALA A 202 2.32 10.65 13.67
#